data_08da3117752784c8732d998fa89efdc3
#
_entry.id   08da3117752784c8732d998fa89efdc3
#
_cell.length_a   1.000
_cell.length_b   1.000
_cell.length_c   1.000
_cell.angle_alpha   90.00
_cell.angle_beta   90.00
_cell.angle_gamma   90.00
#
_symmetry.space_group_name_H-M   'P 1'
#
loop_
_entity.id
_entity.type
_entity.pdbx_description
1 polymer ?
#
loop_
_entity_poly.entity_id
_entity_poly.type
_entity_poly.pdbx_seq_one_letter_code
_entity_poly.pdbx_strand_id
1 'polypeptide(L)'
;NGLELRRTIAGMENSMVGQYFIGSGPIHIVAPGGDEVLTRLEQKYYVLPGTKQSYAVEQLVLVVPESLVDAADSLEALSRGTGRLAVADPSHTRLGAQTGVMLRTLGLEASLKGRLDVATDSRGVLDHVLSGQADAGILFGHEAVKAQERVRVVARLEKGYTQTVHSMAMERYCPNRSLCEEFLRYLHSAEAQAIVREAGYGVPAGRRP
;
A
#
# COMPACT_ATOMS: atom_id res chain seq x y z
N ASN A 1 31.07 4.10 -4.89
CA ASN A 1 31.01 2.89 -4.06
C ASN A 1 29.54 2.58 -3.83
N GLY A 2 28.98 1.67 -4.68
CA GLY A 2 27.57 1.33 -4.66
C GLY A 2 27.19 0.56 -3.41
N LEU A 3 26.17 1.03 -2.70
CA LEU A 3 25.44 0.25 -1.70
C LEU A 3 24.72 -0.90 -2.42
N GLU A 4 25.15 -2.12 -2.17
CA GLU A 4 24.39 -3.30 -2.59
C GLU A 4 23.20 -3.46 -1.63
N LEU A 5 22.05 -2.94 -2.03
CA LEU A 5 20.78 -3.20 -1.35
C LEU A 5 20.37 -4.65 -1.65
N ARG A 6 20.71 -5.58 -0.77
CA ARG A 6 20.14 -6.92 -0.80
C ARG A 6 18.70 -6.86 -0.35
N ARG A 7 17.81 -6.91 -1.31
CA ARG A 7 16.38 -7.00 -1.09
C ARG A 7 16.00 -8.44 -0.72
N THR A 8 15.94 -8.74 0.56
CA THR A 8 15.30 -9.98 1.03
C THR A 8 13.81 -9.72 1.18
N ILE A 9 13.04 -10.07 0.16
CA ILE A 9 11.57 -10.10 0.27
C ILE A 9 11.23 -11.46 0.88
N ALA A 10 11.18 -11.54 2.19
CA ALA A 10 10.45 -12.61 2.85
C ALA A 10 8.97 -12.17 2.89
N GLY A 11 8.08 -12.95 2.33
CA GLY A 11 6.64 -12.81 2.57
C GLY A 11 6.39 -13.00 4.06
N MET A 12 6.24 -11.91 4.81
CA MET A 12 6.31 -11.91 6.25
C MET A 12 4.93 -11.84 6.86
N GLU A 13 4.17 -12.88 6.72
CA GLU A 13 2.92 -12.99 7.50
C GLU A 13 3.10 -13.71 8.84
N ASN A 14 4.28 -14.21 9.21
CA ASN A 14 4.47 -14.90 10.48
C ASN A 14 5.75 -14.51 11.22
N SER A 15 5.56 -14.22 12.50
CA SER A 15 6.52 -13.75 13.50
C SER A 15 7.79 -14.61 13.70
N MET A 16 7.89 -15.79 13.09
CA MET A 16 9.10 -16.63 13.17
C MET A 16 10.21 -16.18 12.23
N VAL A 17 9.90 -15.56 11.10
CA VAL A 17 10.91 -15.16 10.10
C VAL A 17 11.74 -13.98 10.61
N GLY A 18 11.13 -13.06 11.37
CA GLY A 18 11.85 -11.96 12.00
C GLY A 18 12.92 -12.42 12.99
N GLN A 19 12.72 -13.54 13.66
CA GLN A 19 13.69 -14.07 14.66
C GLN A 19 14.91 -14.73 14.01
N TYR A 20 14.78 -15.29 12.80
CA TYR A 20 15.89 -15.98 12.12
C TYR A 20 16.80 -15.07 11.31
N PHE A 21 16.29 -13.93 10.82
CA PHE A 21 17.06 -13.02 9.95
C PHE A 21 17.69 -11.84 10.69
N ILE A 22 17.09 -11.41 11.79
CA ILE A 22 17.64 -10.35 12.63
C ILE A 22 18.61 -10.98 13.63
N GLY A 23 19.85 -11.04 13.31
CA GLY A 23 20.90 -11.64 14.15
C GLY A 23 21.79 -12.64 13.44
N SER A 24 21.52 -13.01 12.19
CA SER A 24 22.32 -13.98 11.44
C SER A 24 23.17 -13.39 10.31
N GLY A 25 23.17 -12.08 10.12
CA GLY A 25 23.95 -11.43 9.07
C GLY A 25 24.01 -9.90 9.22
N PRO A 26 24.78 -9.21 8.39
CA PRO A 26 24.93 -7.77 8.46
C PRO A 26 23.67 -7.06 7.91
N ILE A 27 22.60 -7.09 8.70
CA ILE A 27 21.38 -6.32 8.42
C ILE A 27 21.61 -4.89 8.89
N HIS A 28 21.29 -3.93 8.05
CA HIS A 28 21.44 -2.51 8.33
C HIS A 28 20.11 -1.87 8.71
N ILE A 29 19.08 -2.13 7.90
CA ILE A 29 17.76 -1.54 8.02
C ILE A 29 16.72 -2.64 7.85
N VAL A 30 15.67 -2.56 8.64
CA VAL A 30 14.52 -3.46 8.60
C VAL A 30 13.31 -2.67 8.10
N ALA A 31 12.69 -3.15 7.02
CA ALA A 31 11.51 -2.55 6.39
C ALA A 31 10.40 -3.60 6.23
N PRO A 32 9.66 -3.93 7.28
CA PRO A 32 8.57 -4.89 7.19
C PRO A 32 7.36 -4.29 6.47
N GLY A 33 6.48 -5.15 5.99
CA GLY A 33 5.25 -4.77 5.29
C GLY A 33 4.15 -4.21 6.20
N GLY A 34 4.46 -3.22 7.01
CA GLY A 34 3.51 -2.57 7.90
C GLY A 34 4.13 -2.13 9.22
N ASP A 35 3.53 -1.12 9.81
CA ASP A 35 4.04 -0.46 11.02
C ASP A 35 3.96 -1.32 12.28
N GLU A 36 2.98 -2.22 12.33
CA GLU A 36 2.75 -3.10 13.48
C GLU A 36 3.92 -4.06 13.73
N VAL A 37 4.47 -4.63 12.65
CA VAL A 37 5.63 -5.55 12.76
C VAL A 37 6.83 -4.79 13.30
N LEU A 38 7.06 -3.59 12.79
CA LEU A 38 8.17 -2.75 13.23
C LEU A 38 8.05 -2.34 14.70
N THR A 39 6.83 -2.02 15.14
CA THR A 39 6.55 -1.72 16.56
C THR A 39 6.86 -2.90 17.47
N ARG A 40 6.52 -4.13 17.06
CA ARG A 40 6.87 -5.34 17.81
C ARG A 40 8.38 -5.58 17.85
N LEU A 41 9.09 -5.30 16.76
CA LEU A 41 10.55 -5.41 16.70
C LEU A 41 11.23 -4.38 17.62
N GLU A 42 10.70 -3.17 17.67
CA GLU A 42 11.17 -2.11 18.58
C GLU A 42 10.96 -2.49 20.05
N GLN A 43 9.78 -3.00 20.41
CA GLN A 43 9.49 -3.50 21.77
C GLN A 43 10.42 -4.64 22.22
N LYS A 44 10.88 -5.45 21.27
CA LYS A 44 11.84 -6.54 21.53
C LYS A 44 13.30 -6.13 21.39
N TYR A 45 13.58 -4.84 21.17
CA TYR A 45 14.92 -4.30 20.97
C TYR A 45 15.70 -4.90 19.79
N TYR A 46 15.03 -5.35 18.74
CA TYR A 46 15.67 -5.79 17.49
C TYR A 46 16.03 -4.61 16.59
N VAL A 47 15.34 -3.48 16.73
CA VAL A 47 15.68 -2.23 16.05
C VAL A 47 16.01 -1.16 17.08
N LEU A 48 16.82 -0.19 16.67
CA LEU A 48 17.21 0.93 17.52
C LEU A 48 16.01 1.85 17.77
N PRO A 49 15.63 2.08 19.04
CA PRO A 49 14.57 3.00 19.40
C PRO A 49 14.84 4.40 18.83
N GLY A 50 13.77 5.04 18.34
CA GLY A 50 13.84 6.39 17.80
C GLY A 50 14.35 6.50 16.36
N THR A 51 14.74 5.39 15.72
CA THR A 51 15.21 5.39 14.32
C THR A 51 14.11 5.10 13.31
N LYS A 52 12.90 4.79 13.77
CA LYS A 52 11.75 4.50 12.92
C LYS A 52 11.37 5.71 12.05
N GLN A 53 11.33 5.48 10.73
CA GLN A 53 10.92 6.47 9.74
C GLN A 53 9.82 5.89 8.84
N SER A 54 8.71 6.61 8.73
CA SER A 54 7.64 6.28 7.79
C SER A 54 8.01 6.81 6.41
N TYR A 55 7.94 5.96 5.39
CA TYR A 55 8.39 6.33 4.04
C TYR A 55 7.31 6.22 2.97
N ALA A 56 6.27 5.41 3.17
CA ALA A 56 5.20 5.19 2.20
C ALA A 56 3.86 4.94 2.91
N VAL A 57 2.78 5.21 2.19
CA VAL A 57 1.41 4.95 2.64
C VAL A 57 0.70 4.19 1.52
N GLU A 58 0.04 3.09 1.85
CA GLU A 58 -0.84 2.43 0.89
C GLU A 58 -2.11 3.26 0.67
N GLN A 59 -2.39 3.55 -0.59
CA GLN A 59 -3.59 4.27 -1.00
C GLN A 59 -4.49 3.38 -1.83
N LEU A 60 -5.79 3.43 -1.57
CA LEU A 60 -6.80 2.89 -2.45
C LEU A 60 -6.95 3.79 -3.67
N VAL A 61 -7.13 3.18 -4.84
CA VAL A 61 -7.39 3.90 -6.10
C VAL A 61 -8.58 3.29 -6.81
N LEU A 62 -9.35 4.13 -7.49
CA LEU A 62 -10.39 3.71 -8.42
C LEU A 62 -9.75 3.56 -9.79
N VAL A 63 -9.88 2.38 -10.37
CA VAL A 63 -9.37 2.07 -11.71
C VAL A 63 -10.50 1.71 -12.66
N VAL A 64 -10.29 2.02 -13.93
CA VAL A 64 -11.18 1.65 -15.04
C VAL A 64 -10.34 1.03 -16.15
N PRO A 65 -10.94 0.26 -17.09
CA PRO A 65 -10.22 -0.19 -18.28
C PRO A 65 -9.61 0.99 -19.03
N GLU A 66 -8.40 0.85 -19.54
CA GLU A 66 -7.74 1.92 -20.33
C GLU A 66 -8.57 2.29 -21.57
N SER A 67 -9.27 1.34 -22.16
CA SER A 67 -10.11 1.53 -23.36
C SER A 67 -11.45 2.23 -23.07
N LEU A 68 -11.87 2.41 -21.82
CA LEU A 68 -13.18 2.98 -21.46
C LEU A 68 -13.10 4.50 -21.46
N VAL A 69 -13.68 5.14 -22.49
CA VAL A 69 -13.61 6.61 -22.69
C VAL A 69 -14.50 7.36 -21.70
N ASP A 70 -15.76 6.93 -21.52
CA ASP A 70 -16.77 7.61 -20.68
C ASP A 70 -16.88 6.96 -19.29
N ALA A 71 -15.75 6.69 -18.66
CA ALA A 71 -15.73 6.11 -17.34
C ALA A 71 -16.09 7.14 -16.25
N ALA A 72 -16.68 6.67 -15.16
CA ALA A 72 -16.85 7.49 -13.96
C ALA A 72 -15.48 7.96 -13.45
N ASP A 73 -15.35 9.25 -13.20
CA ASP A 73 -14.12 9.91 -12.75
C ASP A 73 -13.96 9.87 -11.21
N SER A 74 -14.98 9.42 -10.52
CA SER A 74 -15.01 9.37 -9.05
C SER A 74 -15.92 8.26 -8.55
N LEU A 75 -15.71 7.85 -7.30
CA LEU A 75 -16.53 6.85 -6.65
C LEU A 75 -17.97 7.34 -6.45
N GLU A 76 -18.14 8.63 -6.19
CA GLU A 76 -19.47 9.27 -6.07
C GLU A 76 -20.21 9.30 -7.42
N ALA A 77 -19.50 9.57 -8.53
CA ALA A 77 -20.11 9.52 -9.87
C ALA A 77 -20.56 8.10 -10.19
N LEU A 78 -19.70 7.10 -9.93
CA LEU A 78 -20.06 5.69 -10.09
C LEU A 78 -21.27 5.30 -9.24
N SER A 79 -21.35 5.80 -7.99
CA SER A 79 -22.43 5.48 -7.07
C SER A 79 -23.79 6.00 -7.53
N ARG A 80 -23.84 7.12 -8.23
CA ARG A 80 -25.06 7.73 -8.81
C ARG A 80 -25.46 7.10 -10.14
N GLY A 81 -24.53 6.47 -10.84
CA GLY A 81 -24.78 5.79 -12.11
C GLY A 81 -25.31 4.36 -11.94
N THR A 82 -25.17 3.56 -12.96
CA THR A 82 -25.56 2.15 -13.03
C THR A 82 -24.38 1.19 -13.05
N GLY A 83 -23.16 1.71 -13.14
CA GLY A 83 -21.93 0.93 -13.27
C GLY A 83 -21.68 -0.01 -12.09
N ARG A 84 -21.05 -1.13 -12.38
CA ARG A 84 -20.63 -2.16 -11.41
C ARG A 84 -19.22 -1.86 -10.91
N LEU A 85 -19.01 -2.10 -9.62
CA LEU A 85 -17.73 -1.89 -8.95
C LEU A 85 -17.15 -3.23 -8.49
N ALA A 86 -16.01 -3.62 -9.04
CA ALA A 86 -15.25 -4.75 -8.55
C ALA A 86 -14.51 -4.39 -7.26
N VAL A 87 -14.66 -5.22 -6.24
CA VAL A 87 -14.00 -5.08 -4.93
C VAL A 87 -13.43 -6.43 -4.50
N ALA A 88 -12.35 -6.43 -3.75
CA ALA A 88 -11.83 -7.67 -3.17
C ALA A 88 -12.67 -8.12 -1.97
N ASP A 89 -12.64 -9.42 -1.67
CA ASP A 89 -13.35 -10.00 -0.53
C ASP A 89 -12.87 -9.40 0.79
N PRO A 90 -13.76 -8.76 1.56
CA PRO A 90 -13.41 -8.12 2.83
C PRO A 90 -13.06 -9.12 3.95
N SER A 91 -13.47 -10.38 3.80
CA SER A 91 -13.23 -11.43 4.80
C SER A 91 -11.83 -12.02 4.72
N HIS A 92 -11.20 -11.93 3.54
CA HIS A 92 -9.93 -12.59 3.25
C HIS A 92 -8.80 -11.64 2.85
N THR A 93 -9.13 -10.38 2.49
CA THR A 93 -8.12 -9.44 2.00
C THR A 93 -8.15 -8.12 2.75
N ARG A 94 -6.96 -7.53 2.95
CA ARG A 94 -6.84 -6.18 3.49
C ARG A 94 -7.45 -5.14 2.54
N LEU A 95 -7.28 -5.31 1.23
CA LEU A 95 -7.88 -4.47 0.20
C LEU A 95 -9.39 -4.41 0.37
N GLY A 96 -10.05 -5.55 0.45
CA GLY A 96 -11.50 -5.66 0.64
C GLY A 96 -11.97 -5.09 1.97
N ALA A 97 -11.26 -5.41 3.07
CA ALA A 97 -11.58 -4.89 4.39
C ALA A 97 -11.53 -3.34 4.44
N GLN A 98 -10.47 -2.73 3.90
CA GLN A 98 -10.32 -1.27 3.82
C GLN A 98 -11.37 -0.65 2.89
N THR A 99 -11.64 -1.27 1.74
CA THR A 99 -12.70 -0.84 0.81
C THR A 99 -14.07 -0.85 1.48
N GLY A 100 -14.41 -1.91 2.19
CA GLY A 100 -15.69 -2.01 2.92
C GLY A 100 -15.84 -0.94 4.00
N VAL A 101 -14.77 -0.67 4.78
CA VAL A 101 -14.76 0.43 5.77
C VAL A 101 -14.97 1.77 5.06
N MET A 102 -14.26 2.01 3.98
CA MET A 102 -14.36 3.25 3.22
C MET A 102 -15.78 3.48 2.68
N LEU A 103 -16.39 2.50 2.02
CA LEU A 103 -17.73 2.61 1.46
C LEU A 103 -18.77 2.91 2.53
N ARG A 104 -18.69 2.27 3.70
CA ARG A 104 -19.58 2.56 4.85
C ARG A 104 -19.38 3.98 5.37
N THR A 105 -18.13 4.37 5.60
CA THR A 105 -17.81 5.70 6.16
C THR A 105 -18.26 6.85 5.26
N LEU A 106 -18.16 6.63 3.93
CA LEU A 106 -18.61 7.61 2.92
C LEU A 106 -20.12 7.53 2.63
N GLY A 107 -20.85 6.60 3.24
CA GLY A 107 -22.29 6.42 3.02
C GLY A 107 -22.65 5.87 1.64
N LEU A 108 -21.68 5.24 0.94
CA LEU A 108 -21.86 4.74 -0.43
C LEU A 108 -22.31 3.28 -0.51
N GLU A 109 -22.32 2.56 0.60
CA GLU A 109 -22.64 1.13 0.65
C GLU A 109 -24.08 0.86 0.13
N ALA A 110 -25.04 1.68 0.55
CA ALA A 110 -26.45 1.51 0.15
C ALA A 110 -26.67 1.79 -1.35
N SER A 111 -26.03 2.82 -1.90
CA SER A 111 -26.15 3.19 -3.32
C SER A 111 -25.48 2.20 -4.27
N LEU A 112 -24.45 1.48 -3.78
CA LEU A 112 -23.74 0.45 -4.54
C LEU A 112 -24.28 -0.96 -4.28
N LYS A 113 -25.27 -1.11 -3.40
CA LYS A 113 -25.88 -2.40 -3.10
C LYS A 113 -26.40 -3.07 -4.37
N GLY A 114 -26.01 -4.34 -4.59
CA GLY A 114 -26.38 -5.11 -5.80
C GLY A 114 -25.53 -4.79 -7.03
N ARG A 115 -24.60 -3.83 -6.95
CA ARG A 115 -23.66 -3.47 -8.01
C ARG A 115 -22.20 -3.74 -7.63
N LEU A 116 -21.96 -4.24 -6.41
CA LEU A 116 -20.64 -4.71 -6.02
C LEU A 116 -20.40 -6.09 -6.64
N ASP A 117 -19.28 -6.22 -7.30
CA ASP A 117 -18.77 -7.46 -7.85
C ASP A 117 -17.57 -7.90 -7.00
N VAL A 118 -17.78 -8.94 -6.18
CA VAL A 118 -16.79 -9.36 -5.17
C VAL A 118 -15.85 -10.39 -5.79
N ALA A 119 -14.59 -10.02 -5.91
CA ALA A 119 -13.51 -10.88 -6.36
C ALA A 119 -12.74 -11.46 -5.16
N THR A 120 -12.03 -12.55 -5.36
CA THR A 120 -11.27 -13.22 -4.30
C THR A 120 -10.15 -12.35 -3.74
N ASP A 121 -9.46 -11.61 -4.62
CA ASP A 121 -8.30 -10.78 -4.29
C ASP A 121 -8.14 -9.63 -5.31
N SER A 122 -7.04 -8.89 -5.23
CA SER A 122 -6.75 -7.78 -6.13
C SER A 122 -6.56 -8.21 -7.59
N ARG A 123 -6.05 -9.40 -7.83
CA ARG A 123 -5.93 -9.94 -9.19
C ARG A 123 -7.30 -10.21 -9.77
N GLY A 124 -8.19 -10.84 -9.00
CA GLY A 124 -9.58 -11.05 -9.39
C GLY A 124 -10.31 -9.74 -9.67
N VAL A 125 -10.11 -8.68 -8.87
CA VAL A 125 -10.64 -7.33 -9.15
C VAL A 125 -10.17 -6.84 -10.52
N LEU A 126 -8.87 -6.96 -10.81
CA LEU A 126 -8.32 -6.56 -12.11
C LEU A 126 -8.92 -7.37 -13.25
N ASP A 127 -9.05 -8.68 -13.10
CA ASP A 127 -9.61 -9.57 -14.12
C ASP A 127 -11.09 -9.25 -14.40
N HIS A 128 -11.89 -8.94 -13.38
CA HIS A 128 -13.30 -8.53 -13.53
C HIS A 128 -13.44 -7.20 -14.27
N VAL A 129 -12.55 -6.24 -14.00
CA VAL A 129 -12.50 -4.96 -14.72
C VAL A 129 -12.11 -5.17 -16.20
N LEU A 130 -11.09 -5.96 -16.45
CA LEU A 130 -10.57 -6.19 -17.80
C LEU A 130 -11.49 -7.05 -18.68
N SER A 131 -12.27 -7.94 -18.08
CA SER A 131 -13.27 -8.75 -18.80
C SER A 131 -14.59 -8.03 -19.05
N GLY A 132 -14.76 -6.81 -18.49
CA GLY A 132 -16.02 -6.07 -18.56
C GLY A 132 -17.12 -6.59 -17.63
N GLN A 133 -16.77 -7.46 -16.70
CA GLN A 133 -17.69 -7.92 -15.64
C GLN A 133 -18.01 -6.79 -14.66
N ALA A 134 -17.06 -5.85 -14.48
CA ALA A 134 -17.26 -4.60 -13.75
C ALA A 134 -16.74 -3.40 -14.57
N ASP A 135 -17.36 -2.24 -14.39
CA ASP A 135 -17.00 -1.00 -15.10
C ASP A 135 -15.80 -0.31 -14.43
N ALA A 136 -15.61 -0.54 -13.15
CA ALA A 136 -14.50 0.00 -12.35
C ALA A 136 -14.09 -0.99 -11.27
N GLY A 137 -12.90 -0.80 -10.70
CA GLY A 137 -12.41 -1.60 -9.60
C GLY A 137 -11.65 -0.77 -8.57
N ILE A 138 -11.56 -1.28 -7.34
CA ILE A 138 -10.71 -0.69 -6.30
C ILE A 138 -9.49 -1.57 -6.11
N LEU A 139 -8.30 -0.96 -6.26
CA LEU A 139 -6.99 -1.58 -6.07
C LEU A 139 -6.14 -0.74 -5.11
N PHE A 140 -5.04 -1.30 -4.64
CA PHE A 140 -3.96 -0.48 -4.11
C PHE A 140 -3.21 0.21 -5.25
N GLY A 141 -2.74 1.44 -5.02
CA GLY A 141 -2.08 2.23 -6.05
C GLY A 141 -0.86 1.52 -6.67
N HIS A 142 -0.07 0.81 -5.87
CA HIS A 142 1.10 0.06 -6.37
C HIS A 142 0.71 -1.15 -7.26
N GLU A 143 -0.49 -1.71 -7.10
CA GLU A 143 -1.02 -2.76 -7.98
C GLU A 143 -1.52 -2.16 -9.29
N ALA A 144 -2.18 -1.01 -9.22
CA ALA A 144 -2.61 -0.28 -10.41
C ALA A 144 -1.43 0.16 -11.29
N VAL A 145 -0.32 0.61 -10.70
CA VAL A 145 0.91 0.94 -11.43
C VAL A 145 1.47 -0.26 -12.20
N LYS A 146 1.42 -1.47 -11.63
CA LYS A 146 1.85 -2.69 -12.32
C LYS A 146 0.96 -3.06 -13.51
N ALA A 147 -0.26 -2.56 -13.54
CA ALA A 147 -1.26 -2.82 -14.57
C ALA A 147 -1.55 -1.60 -15.47
N GLN A 148 -0.74 -0.54 -15.39
CA GLN A 148 -0.98 0.76 -16.02
C GLN A 148 -1.17 0.75 -17.54
N GLU A 149 -0.73 -0.30 -18.24
CA GLU A 149 -0.97 -0.47 -19.67
C GLU A 149 -2.38 -0.98 -19.99
N ARG A 150 -3.10 -1.47 -18.99
CA ARG A 150 -4.43 -2.10 -19.14
C ARG A 150 -5.53 -1.35 -18.44
N VAL A 151 -5.19 -0.66 -17.36
CA VAL A 151 -6.12 0.14 -16.55
C VAL A 151 -5.53 1.51 -16.27
N ARG A 152 -6.38 2.51 -16.17
CA ARG A 152 -5.99 3.85 -15.70
C ARG A 152 -6.62 4.16 -14.36
N VAL A 153 -5.88 4.88 -13.53
CA VAL A 153 -6.36 5.40 -12.27
C VAL A 153 -7.18 6.66 -12.54
N VAL A 154 -8.44 6.65 -12.16
CA VAL A 154 -9.35 7.81 -12.30
C VAL A 154 -9.50 8.61 -11.02
N ALA A 155 -9.31 7.98 -9.86
CA ALA A 155 -9.33 8.68 -8.58
C ALA A 155 -8.41 8.03 -7.55
N ARG A 156 -7.79 8.86 -6.69
CA ARG A 156 -7.10 8.43 -5.47
C ARG A 156 -8.06 8.58 -4.30
N LEU A 157 -8.26 7.49 -3.56
CA LEU A 157 -9.24 7.41 -2.49
C LEU A 157 -8.48 7.56 -1.15
N GLU A 158 -8.50 8.75 -0.59
CA GLU A 158 -7.67 9.09 0.59
C GLU A 158 -8.47 9.16 1.89
N LYS A 159 -9.81 9.12 1.81
CA LYS A 159 -10.71 9.32 2.94
C LYS A 159 -11.55 8.08 3.24
N GLY A 160 -12.05 8.02 4.48
CA GLY A 160 -13.04 7.02 4.87
C GLY A 160 -12.46 5.69 5.36
N TYR A 161 -11.15 5.52 5.41
CA TYR A 161 -10.47 4.34 5.95
C TYR A 161 -9.11 4.70 6.56
N THR A 162 -8.56 3.79 7.36
CA THR A 162 -7.18 3.94 7.88
C THR A 162 -6.19 3.41 6.86
N GLN A 163 -5.33 4.29 6.37
CA GLN A 163 -4.26 3.92 5.45
C GLN A 163 -3.18 3.10 6.15
N THR A 164 -2.60 2.13 5.45
CA THR A 164 -1.46 1.38 5.96
C THR A 164 -0.18 2.18 5.75
N VAL A 165 0.51 2.48 6.84
CA VAL A 165 1.79 3.17 6.81
C VAL A 165 2.92 2.13 6.75
N HIS A 166 3.86 2.35 5.84
CA HIS A 166 5.09 1.58 5.75
C HIS A 166 6.22 2.38 6.37
N SER A 167 6.88 1.75 7.32
CA SER A 167 8.02 2.34 8.02
C SER A 167 9.23 1.41 7.95
N MET A 168 10.39 1.98 8.17
CA MET A 168 11.64 1.23 8.35
C MET A 168 12.41 1.79 9.56
N ALA A 169 13.29 0.98 10.11
CA ALA A 169 14.14 1.37 11.22
C ALA A 169 15.52 0.72 11.11
N MET A 170 16.49 1.30 11.79
CA MET A 170 17.83 0.76 11.88
C MET A 170 17.84 -0.50 12.75
N GLU A 171 18.49 -1.57 12.28
CA GLU A 171 18.72 -2.77 13.09
C GLU A 171 19.66 -2.44 14.25
N ARG A 172 19.47 -3.10 15.39
CA ARG A 172 20.19 -2.82 16.64
C ARG A 172 21.73 -2.90 16.51
N TYR A 173 22.19 -3.87 15.76
CA TYR A 173 23.64 -4.13 15.55
C TYR A 173 24.12 -3.64 14.19
N CYS A 174 23.40 -2.66 13.58
CA CYS A 174 23.78 -2.08 12.30
C CYS A 174 25.28 -1.75 12.28
N PRO A 175 26.06 -2.35 11.37
CA PRO A 175 27.51 -2.21 11.33
C PRO A 175 27.98 -0.83 10.88
N ASN A 176 27.12 -0.07 10.19
CA ASN A 176 27.42 1.29 9.73
C ASN A 176 26.25 2.25 10.03
N ARG A 177 26.21 2.71 11.28
CA ARG A 177 25.13 3.58 11.77
C ARG A 177 25.03 4.91 11.02
N SER A 178 26.14 5.56 10.74
CA SER A 178 26.15 6.85 10.04
C SER A 178 25.51 6.75 8.65
N LEU A 179 25.83 5.70 7.92
CA LEU A 179 25.24 5.45 6.60
C LEU A 179 23.75 5.12 6.70
N CYS A 180 23.35 4.36 7.72
CA CYS A 180 21.93 4.07 7.95
C CYS A 180 21.15 5.33 8.30
N GLU A 181 21.69 6.22 9.13
CA GLU A 181 21.07 7.51 9.46
C GLU A 181 20.94 8.40 8.23
N GLU A 182 21.96 8.44 7.39
CA GLU A 182 21.93 9.18 6.13
C GLU A 182 20.84 8.65 5.21
N PHE A 183 20.74 7.33 5.06
CA PHE A 183 19.70 6.70 4.26
C PHE A 183 18.29 6.97 4.82
N LEU A 184 18.09 6.85 6.13
CA LEU A 184 16.81 7.15 6.76
C LEU A 184 16.39 8.62 6.57
N ARG A 185 17.36 9.55 6.59
CA ARG A 185 17.09 10.96 6.24
C ARG A 185 16.76 11.16 4.76
N TYR A 186 17.45 10.43 3.87
CA TYR A 186 17.19 10.48 2.43
C TYR A 186 15.75 10.12 2.07
N LEU A 187 15.07 9.23 2.84
CA LEU A 187 13.67 8.87 2.61
C LEU A 187 12.72 10.07 2.56
N HIS A 188 13.09 11.17 3.20
CA HIS A 188 12.31 12.40 3.22
C HIS A 188 12.73 13.42 2.15
N SER A 189 13.70 13.09 1.31
CA SER A 189 14.09 13.93 0.18
C SER A 189 13.01 13.95 -0.90
N ALA A 190 12.97 15.02 -1.69
CA ALA A 190 12.05 15.13 -2.81
C ALA A 190 12.22 13.99 -3.82
N GLU A 191 13.46 13.55 -4.05
CA GLU A 191 13.81 12.45 -4.94
C GLU A 191 13.25 11.11 -4.44
N ALA A 192 13.48 10.74 -3.18
CA ALA A 192 12.96 9.51 -2.59
C ALA A 192 11.42 9.50 -2.58
N GLN A 193 10.80 10.65 -2.28
CA GLN A 193 9.36 10.79 -2.30
C GLN A 193 8.78 10.71 -3.72
N ALA A 194 9.50 11.16 -4.76
CA ALA A 194 9.10 10.97 -6.16
C ALA A 194 9.07 9.48 -6.50
N ILE A 195 10.12 8.73 -6.16
CA ILE A 195 10.20 7.27 -6.36
C ILE A 195 9.02 6.55 -5.69
N VAL A 196 8.67 6.95 -4.46
CA VAL A 196 7.54 6.36 -3.72
C VAL A 196 6.21 6.61 -4.46
N ARG A 197 5.99 7.83 -4.98
CA ARG A 197 4.78 8.17 -5.75
C ARG A 197 4.73 7.44 -7.09
N GLU A 198 5.84 7.35 -7.81
CA GLU A 198 5.95 6.61 -9.07
C GLU A 198 5.65 5.13 -8.89
N ALA A 199 6.04 4.57 -7.74
CA ALA A 199 5.69 3.19 -7.38
C ALA A 199 4.21 3.01 -6.96
N GLY A 200 3.39 4.07 -7.00
CA GLY A 200 1.95 4.03 -6.71
C GLY A 200 1.58 4.15 -5.23
N TYR A 201 2.54 4.52 -4.36
CA TYR A 201 2.26 4.78 -2.95
C TYR A 201 1.99 6.27 -2.70
N GLY A 202 1.30 6.56 -1.61
CA GLY A 202 1.27 7.88 -1.01
C GLY A 202 2.53 8.16 -0.20
N VAL A 203 2.79 9.44 0.05
CA VAL A 203 3.85 9.86 0.96
C VAL A 203 3.21 10.20 2.31
N PRO A 204 3.76 9.72 3.43
CA PRO A 204 3.25 10.08 4.75
C PRO A 204 3.24 11.60 4.92
N ALA A 205 2.17 12.13 5.51
CA ALA A 205 2.15 13.53 5.92
C ALA A 205 3.34 13.73 6.88
N GLY A 206 4.35 14.46 6.42
CA GLY A 206 5.58 14.65 7.19
C GLY A 206 5.26 15.23 8.56
N ARG A 207 5.90 14.74 9.62
CA ARG A 207 6.11 15.57 10.78
C ARG A 207 6.89 16.77 10.25
N ARG A 208 6.25 17.94 10.16
CA ARG A 208 6.97 19.19 9.97
C ARG A 208 8.02 19.25 11.06
N PRO A 209 9.28 19.57 10.72
CA PRO A 209 10.34 19.70 11.69
C PRO A 209 10.00 20.72 12.76
#